data_4015ffbc52bd889d90a3fd3da4c020e2
#
_entry.id   4015ffbc52bd889d90a3fd3da4c020e2
#
_cell.length_a   1.000
_cell.length_b   1.000
_cell.length_c   1.000
_cell.angle_alpha   90.00
_cell.angle_beta   90.00
_cell.angle_gamma   90.00
#
_symmetry.space_group_name_H-M   'P 1'
#
loop_
_entity.id
_entity.type
_entity.pdbx_description
1 polymer ?
#
loop_
_entity_poly.entity_id
_entity_poly.type
_entity_poly.pdbx_seq_one_letter_code
_entity_poly.pdbx_strand_id
1 'polypeptide(L)'
;MIHTIKETVLHYPQTLLDSWNQGKMDWVSSDLFVPSEVYEEPSLYFSKYYTLAQYNDKGWLGTVFYALGNWEIENPTYHSGRVLIAQYIDPIKLSLFKGLRTGIISGEPDLFLYKPDGTLLFVVVKQADESLTDAQLICLSNIKSVLECDVEIVSLVEENHQYAAKSYEIKVVQFPKPLGV
;
A
#
# COMPACT_ATOMS: atom_id res chain seq x y z
N MET A 1 -13.17 -18.57 -1.71
CA MET A 1 -11.86 -19.20 -1.42
C MET A 1 -11.22 -18.43 -0.26
N ILE A 2 -10.55 -19.12 0.65
CA ILE A 2 -9.72 -18.46 1.66
C ILE A 2 -8.32 -18.28 1.07
N HIS A 3 -7.75 -17.10 1.23
CA HIS A 3 -6.40 -16.75 0.83
C HIS A 3 -5.62 -16.33 2.06
N THR A 4 -4.50 -16.98 2.31
CA THR A 4 -3.63 -16.69 3.45
C THR A 4 -2.51 -15.75 2.99
N ILE A 5 -2.33 -14.63 3.69
CA ILE A 5 -1.25 -13.68 3.49
C ILE A 5 -0.32 -13.77 4.70
N LYS A 6 0.92 -14.17 4.47
CA LYS A 6 1.96 -14.12 5.50
C LYS A 6 2.66 -12.77 5.44
N GLU A 7 2.94 -12.18 6.58
CA GLU A 7 3.70 -10.94 6.66
C GLU A 7 5.10 -11.08 6.08
N THR A 8 5.52 -10.07 5.34
CA THR A 8 6.91 -9.79 5.01
C THR A 8 7.49 -8.93 6.13
N VAL A 9 8.58 -9.37 6.75
CA VAL A 9 9.24 -8.62 7.82
C VAL A 9 10.38 -7.81 7.24
N LEU A 10 10.36 -6.50 7.47
CA LEU A 10 11.45 -5.58 7.12
C LEU A 10 12.03 -5.00 8.40
N HIS A 11 13.35 -5.11 8.55
CA HIS A 11 14.08 -4.51 9.66
C HIS A 11 14.62 -3.14 9.26
N TYR A 12 14.51 -2.16 10.14
CA TYR A 12 15.06 -0.83 9.94
C TYR A 12 16.01 -0.45 11.08
N PRO A 13 17.11 0.27 10.79
CA PRO A 13 17.99 0.80 11.82
C PRO A 13 17.36 2.03 12.49
N GLN A 14 17.41 2.09 13.83
CA GLN A 14 16.87 3.23 14.59
C GLN A 14 17.51 4.56 14.16
N THR A 15 18.79 4.53 13.84
CA THR A 15 19.51 5.72 13.36
C THR A 15 18.91 6.31 12.08
N LEU A 16 18.31 5.48 11.23
CA LEU A 16 17.65 5.93 10.02
C LEU A 16 16.32 6.64 10.33
N LEU A 17 15.55 6.10 11.28
CA LEU A 17 14.34 6.75 11.77
C LEU A 17 14.67 8.09 12.44
N ASP A 18 15.73 8.14 13.25
CA ASP A 18 16.17 9.38 13.91
C ASP A 18 16.57 10.45 12.89
N SER A 19 17.30 10.05 11.84
CA SER A 19 17.68 10.93 10.72
C SER A 19 16.45 11.44 9.96
N TRP A 20 15.51 10.56 9.68
CA TRP A 20 14.25 10.91 9.03
C TRP A 20 13.46 11.95 9.82
N ASN A 21 13.33 11.76 11.13
CA ASN A 21 12.66 12.71 12.03
C ASN A 21 13.35 14.08 12.11
N GLN A 22 14.65 14.15 11.72
CA GLN A 22 15.40 15.38 11.56
C GLN A 22 15.30 16.00 10.16
N GLY A 23 14.46 15.45 9.29
CA GLY A 23 14.29 15.90 7.90
C GLY A 23 15.39 15.45 6.94
N LYS A 24 16.24 14.51 7.34
CA LYS A 24 17.30 13.93 6.49
C LYS A 24 16.74 12.74 5.72
N MET A 25 16.50 12.93 4.44
CA MET A 25 15.85 11.95 3.57
C MET A 25 16.76 11.49 2.42
N ASP A 26 18.07 11.48 2.61
CA ASP A 26 19.06 11.19 1.56
C ASP A 26 18.96 9.76 0.99
N TRP A 27 18.34 8.86 1.75
CA TRP A 27 18.12 7.47 1.34
C TRP A 27 16.82 7.29 0.51
N VAL A 28 15.99 8.32 0.42
CA VAL A 28 14.81 8.32 -0.46
C VAL A 28 15.25 8.69 -1.85
N SER A 29 14.85 7.90 -2.86
CA SER A 29 15.15 8.20 -4.25
C SER A 29 14.66 9.60 -4.63
N SER A 30 15.50 10.37 -5.33
CA SER A 30 15.13 11.70 -5.84
C SER A 30 13.94 11.69 -6.80
N ASP A 31 13.63 10.53 -7.38
CA ASP A 31 12.50 10.35 -8.29
C ASP A 31 11.17 10.15 -7.56
N LEU A 32 11.22 9.94 -6.23
CA LEU A 32 10.01 9.79 -5.43
C LEU A 32 9.43 11.16 -5.05
N PHE A 33 8.11 11.25 -5.21
CA PHE A 33 7.37 12.43 -4.78
C PHE A 33 7.30 12.47 -3.25
N VAL A 34 7.85 13.54 -2.67
CA VAL A 34 7.80 13.82 -1.24
C VAL A 34 7.13 15.19 -1.03
N PRO A 35 5.82 15.22 -0.76
CA PRO A 35 5.10 16.47 -0.53
C PRO A 35 5.41 17.09 0.84
N SER A 36 4.99 18.34 1.03
CA SER A 36 5.26 19.12 2.26
C SER A 36 4.75 18.45 3.53
N GLU A 37 3.62 17.75 3.46
CA GLU A 37 3.01 17.04 4.59
C GLU A 37 3.96 16.03 5.24
N VAL A 38 4.85 15.43 4.44
CA VAL A 38 5.86 14.47 4.96
C VAL A 38 6.89 15.18 5.83
N TYR A 39 7.27 16.42 5.48
CA TYR A 39 8.21 17.22 6.27
C TYR A 39 7.57 17.83 7.51
N GLU A 40 6.27 18.05 7.50
CA GLU A 40 5.51 18.57 8.63
C GLU A 40 5.31 17.50 9.73
N GLU A 41 5.01 16.26 9.31
CA GLU A 41 4.78 15.13 10.21
C GLU A 41 5.58 13.88 9.79
N PRO A 42 6.92 13.93 9.79
CA PRO A 42 7.74 12.86 9.22
C PRO A 42 7.53 11.51 9.88
N SER A 43 7.23 11.44 11.18
CA SER A 43 7.01 10.20 11.90
C SER A 43 5.83 9.37 11.37
N LEU A 44 4.81 10.01 10.78
CA LEU A 44 3.67 9.33 10.18
C LEU A 44 4.00 8.64 8.85
N TYR A 45 5.07 9.07 8.19
CA TYR A 45 5.40 8.64 6.84
C TYR A 45 6.65 7.75 6.75
N PHE A 46 7.44 7.67 7.80
CA PHE A 46 8.67 6.87 7.80
C PHE A 46 8.44 5.45 7.30
N SER A 47 7.49 4.74 7.89
CA SER A 47 7.21 3.34 7.58
C SER A 47 6.86 3.14 6.11
N LYS A 48 6.08 4.03 5.54
CA LYS A 48 5.64 3.98 4.14
C LYS A 48 6.81 4.24 3.19
N TYR A 49 7.59 5.28 3.41
CA TYR A 49 8.73 5.62 2.56
C TYR A 49 9.89 4.63 2.70
N TYR A 50 10.15 4.13 3.91
CA TYR A 50 11.14 3.08 4.10
C TYR A 50 10.77 1.81 3.33
N THR A 51 9.51 1.38 3.45
CA THR A 51 9.01 0.23 2.71
C THR A 51 9.09 0.48 1.19
N LEU A 52 8.64 1.63 0.72
CA LEU A 52 8.71 2.00 -0.70
C LEU A 52 10.15 1.94 -1.24
N ALA A 53 11.13 2.47 -0.49
CA ALA A 53 12.55 2.40 -0.86
C ALA A 53 13.03 0.95 -1.00
N GLN A 54 12.65 0.06 -0.08
CA GLN A 54 13.01 -1.37 -0.16
C GLN A 54 12.41 -2.07 -1.39
N TYR A 55 11.22 -1.65 -1.82
CA TYR A 55 10.60 -2.16 -3.05
C TYR A 55 11.21 -1.54 -4.31
N ASN A 56 11.60 -0.27 -4.28
CA ASN A 56 12.32 0.36 -5.38
C ASN A 56 13.63 -0.36 -5.70
N ASP A 57 14.38 -0.78 -4.68
CA ASP A 57 15.61 -1.56 -4.84
C ASP A 57 15.37 -2.92 -5.52
N LYS A 58 14.14 -3.41 -5.47
CA LYS A 58 13.70 -4.64 -6.16
C LYS A 58 13.04 -4.39 -7.52
N GLY A 59 13.14 -3.16 -8.04
CA GLY A 59 12.62 -2.78 -9.34
C GLY A 59 11.12 -2.45 -9.38
N TRP A 60 10.49 -2.23 -8.24
CA TRP A 60 9.13 -1.70 -8.16
C TRP A 60 9.15 -0.18 -8.24
N LEU A 61 8.17 0.40 -8.93
CA LEU A 61 7.82 1.81 -8.87
C LEU A 61 6.55 1.97 -8.06
N GLY A 62 6.26 3.16 -7.53
CA GLY A 62 5.02 3.32 -6.78
C GLY A 62 4.87 4.64 -6.04
N THR A 63 3.81 4.71 -5.26
CA THR A 63 3.46 5.91 -4.49
C THR A 63 2.77 5.56 -3.17
N VAL A 64 2.95 6.44 -2.19
CA VAL A 64 2.22 6.44 -0.91
C VAL A 64 0.97 7.33 -0.98
N PHE A 65 0.88 8.23 -1.97
CA PHE A 65 -0.22 9.19 -2.14
C PHE A 65 -1.08 8.79 -3.33
N TYR A 66 -2.04 7.93 -3.07
CA TYR A 66 -3.05 7.49 -4.01
C TYR A 66 -4.38 7.25 -3.28
N ALA A 67 -5.45 7.10 -4.02
CA ALA A 67 -6.73 6.69 -3.48
C ALA A 67 -7.47 5.80 -4.47
N LEU A 68 -7.97 4.67 -4.00
CA LEU A 68 -8.86 3.79 -4.76
C LEU A 68 -10.31 4.26 -4.69
N GLY A 69 -10.70 4.82 -3.55
CA GLY A 69 -12.03 5.37 -3.32
C GLY A 69 -12.19 6.81 -3.80
N ASN A 70 -13.28 7.46 -3.37
CA ASN A 70 -13.61 8.84 -3.72
C ASN A 70 -13.25 9.86 -2.61
N TRP A 71 -12.37 9.48 -1.69
CA TRP A 71 -11.84 10.38 -0.68
C TRP A 71 -10.64 11.18 -1.22
N GLU A 72 -10.33 12.29 -0.59
CA GLU A 72 -9.21 13.19 -0.97
C GLU A 72 -9.24 13.65 -2.45
N ILE A 73 -10.45 13.80 -3.05
CA ILE A 73 -10.59 14.19 -4.46
C ILE A 73 -10.03 15.58 -4.71
N GLU A 74 -10.24 16.51 -3.78
CA GLU A 74 -9.80 17.90 -3.87
C GLU A 74 -8.34 18.10 -3.47
N ASN A 75 -7.68 17.10 -2.88
CA ASN A 75 -6.30 17.20 -2.42
C ASN A 75 -5.32 16.96 -3.58
N PRO A 76 -4.54 18.00 -3.99
CA PRO A 76 -3.64 17.89 -5.13
C PRO A 76 -2.50 16.89 -4.92
N THR A 77 -2.13 16.59 -3.67
CA THR A 77 -1.11 15.59 -3.32
C THR A 77 -1.46 14.20 -3.85
N TYR A 78 -2.75 13.87 -3.94
CA TYR A 78 -3.23 12.57 -4.43
C TYR A 78 -3.47 12.52 -5.94
N HIS A 79 -3.31 13.64 -6.65
CA HIS A 79 -3.67 13.71 -8.08
C HIS A 79 -2.86 12.75 -8.95
N SER A 80 -1.54 12.74 -8.82
CA SER A 80 -0.67 11.85 -9.60
C SER A 80 -0.92 10.37 -9.31
N GLY A 81 -1.16 10.02 -8.04
CA GLY A 81 -1.53 8.65 -7.66
C GLY A 81 -2.87 8.21 -8.26
N ARG A 82 -3.85 9.11 -8.37
CA ARG A 82 -5.13 8.82 -9.05
C ARG A 82 -4.94 8.58 -10.54
N VAL A 83 -4.07 9.35 -11.19
CA VAL A 83 -3.73 9.15 -12.60
C VAL A 83 -3.08 7.78 -12.81
N LEU A 84 -2.15 7.39 -11.94
CA LEU A 84 -1.53 6.05 -11.97
C LEU A 84 -2.57 4.94 -11.80
N ILE A 85 -3.46 5.04 -10.83
CA ILE A 85 -4.54 4.06 -10.63
C ILE A 85 -5.39 3.94 -11.90
N ALA A 86 -5.81 5.06 -12.50
CA ALA A 86 -6.61 5.07 -13.72
C ALA A 86 -5.87 4.50 -14.94
N GLN A 87 -4.53 4.60 -14.95
CA GLN A 87 -3.70 4.06 -16.03
C GLN A 87 -3.58 2.53 -15.97
N TYR A 88 -3.50 1.96 -14.77
CA TYR A 88 -3.18 0.54 -14.59
C TYR A 88 -4.37 -0.33 -14.23
N ILE A 89 -5.44 0.23 -13.68
CA ILE A 89 -6.61 -0.52 -13.24
C ILE A 89 -7.77 -0.31 -14.20
N ASP A 90 -8.38 -1.43 -14.60
CA ASP A 90 -9.58 -1.43 -15.43
C ASP A 90 -10.68 -0.54 -14.82
N PRO A 91 -11.24 0.41 -15.57
CA PRO A 91 -12.21 1.37 -15.04
C PRO A 91 -13.51 0.72 -14.54
N ILE A 92 -13.91 -0.42 -15.11
CA ILE A 92 -15.12 -1.14 -14.68
C ILE A 92 -14.85 -1.79 -13.31
N LYS A 93 -13.69 -2.46 -13.16
CA LYS A 93 -13.26 -3.05 -11.89
C LYS A 93 -13.12 -1.98 -10.81
N LEU A 94 -12.51 -0.84 -11.15
CA LEU A 94 -12.36 0.27 -10.22
C LEU A 94 -13.72 0.84 -9.79
N SER A 95 -14.67 0.96 -10.71
CA SER A 95 -16.04 1.40 -10.40
C SER A 95 -16.77 0.43 -9.47
N LEU A 96 -16.66 -0.87 -9.72
CA LEU A 96 -17.21 -1.91 -8.84
C LEU A 96 -16.58 -1.86 -7.44
N PHE A 97 -15.26 -1.73 -7.36
CA PHE A 97 -14.54 -1.60 -6.10
C PHE A 97 -15.03 -0.37 -5.30
N LYS A 98 -15.16 0.78 -5.96
CA LYS A 98 -15.68 2.02 -5.34
C LYS A 98 -17.11 1.82 -4.82
N GLY A 99 -17.96 1.12 -5.57
CA GLY A 99 -19.32 0.78 -5.16
C GLY A 99 -19.35 -0.03 -3.86
N LEU A 100 -18.49 -1.04 -3.73
CA LEU A 100 -18.38 -1.86 -2.52
C LEU A 100 -17.86 -1.06 -1.30
N ARG A 101 -17.21 0.06 -1.50
CA ARG A 101 -16.61 0.90 -0.46
C ARG A 101 -17.31 2.24 -0.27
N THR A 102 -18.55 2.38 -0.77
CA THR A 102 -19.32 3.61 -0.60
C THR A 102 -19.46 3.95 0.88
N GLY A 103 -19.04 5.16 1.25
CA GLY A 103 -19.03 5.65 2.64
C GLY A 103 -17.89 5.11 3.53
N ILE A 104 -17.01 4.27 3.01
CA ILE A 104 -15.84 3.76 3.74
C ILE A 104 -14.59 4.53 3.27
N ILE A 105 -13.98 5.28 4.18
CA ILE A 105 -12.80 6.13 3.92
C ILE A 105 -11.50 5.58 4.53
N SER A 106 -11.53 4.40 5.15
CA SER A 106 -10.39 3.79 5.83
C SER A 106 -10.09 2.39 5.32
N GLY A 107 -8.91 1.89 5.65
CA GLY A 107 -8.48 0.52 5.37
C GLY A 107 -7.87 0.30 3.99
N GLU A 108 -7.69 1.34 3.17
CA GLU A 108 -6.89 1.22 1.94
C GLU A 108 -5.42 0.93 2.29
N PRO A 109 -4.72 0.12 1.48
CA PRO A 109 -3.29 -0.13 1.68
C PRO A 109 -2.46 1.15 1.62
N ASP A 110 -1.28 1.13 2.22
CA ASP A 110 -0.41 2.29 2.32
C ASP A 110 0.35 2.61 1.03
N LEU A 111 0.63 1.57 0.22
CA LEU A 111 1.39 1.71 -1.02
C LEU A 111 0.63 1.10 -2.20
N PHE A 112 0.68 1.80 -3.32
CA PHE A 112 0.41 1.26 -4.65
C PHE A 112 1.72 1.11 -5.40
N LEU A 113 2.05 -0.11 -5.79
CA LEU A 113 3.29 -0.46 -6.49
C LEU A 113 2.97 -1.08 -7.84
N TYR A 114 3.85 -0.81 -8.81
CA TYR A 114 3.72 -1.34 -10.16
C TYR A 114 5.09 -1.61 -10.78
N LYS A 115 5.11 -2.50 -11.76
CA LYS A 115 6.28 -2.73 -12.63
C LYS A 115 5.96 -2.36 -14.07
N PRO A 116 6.98 -2.10 -14.91
CA PRO A 116 6.79 -1.81 -16.33
C PRO A 116 6.07 -2.91 -17.11
N ASP A 117 6.11 -4.14 -16.64
CA ASP A 117 5.41 -5.30 -17.24
C ASP A 117 3.91 -5.36 -16.90
N GLY A 118 3.40 -4.39 -16.14
CA GLY A 118 2.01 -4.31 -15.71
C GLY A 118 1.68 -5.08 -14.44
N THR A 119 2.67 -5.66 -13.75
CA THR A 119 2.46 -6.29 -12.44
C THR A 119 2.10 -5.23 -11.41
N LEU A 120 1.04 -5.46 -10.63
CA LEU A 120 0.51 -4.53 -9.63
C LEU A 120 0.52 -5.16 -8.25
N LEU A 121 0.85 -4.36 -7.24
CA LEU A 121 0.89 -4.80 -5.85
C LEU A 121 0.39 -3.68 -4.92
N PHE A 122 -0.50 -4.03 -4.01
CA PHE A 122 -0.93 -3.15 -2.92
C PHE A 122 -0.34 -3.64 -1.60
N VAL A 123 0.27 -2.74 -0.85
CA VAL A 123 0.98 -3.09 0.38
C VAL A 123 0.39 -2.35 1.57
N VAL A 124 -0.01 -3.09 2.59
CA VAL A 124 -0.28 -2.54 3.93
C VAL A 124 1.00 -2.58 4.74
N VAL A 125 1.35 -1.46 5.33
CA VAL A 125 2.54 -1.32 6.19
C VAL A 125 2.10 -1.12 7.63
N LYS A 126 2.61 -1.92 8.54
CA LYS A 126 2.31 -1.82 9.98
C LYS A 126 3.57 -1.92 10.83
N GLN A 127 3.52 -1.43 12.03
CA GLN A 127 4.54 -1.69 13.05
C GLN A 127 4.39 -3.12 13.60
N ALA A 128 5.45 -3.65 14.17
CA ALA A 128 5.51 -5.04 14.63
C ALA A 128 4.40 -5.42 15.63
N ASP A 129 4.04 -4.51 16.52
CA ASP A 129 3.05 -4.69 17.59
C ASP A 129 1.61 -4.37 17.14
N GLU A 130 1.43 -3.78 15.98
CA GLU A 130 0.10 -3.47 15.44
C GLU A 130 -0.59 -4.73 14.88
N SER A 131 -1.91 -4.69 14.88
CA SER A 131 -2.74 -5.67 14.20
C SER A 131 -3.53 -5.00 13.09
N LEU A 132 -3.81 -5.75 12.01
CA LEU A 132 -4.69 -5.23 10.96
C LEU A 132 -6.11 -5.06 11.50
N THR A 133 -6.75 -3.98 11.05
CA THR A 133 -8.16 -3.74 11.29
C THR A 133 -9.03 -4.58 10.34
N ASP A 134 -10.27 -4.82 10.73
CA ASP A 134 -11.26 -5.47 9.84
C ASP A 134 -11.44 -4.70 8.53
N ALA A 135 -11.40 -3.36 8.58
CA ALA A 135 -11.49 -2.52 7.39
C ALA A 135 -10.34 -2.76 6.41
N GLN A 136 -9.12 -2.96 6.91
CA GLN A 136 -7.95 -3.32 6.08
C GLN A 136 -8.11 -4.72 5.49
N LEU A 137 -8.49 -5.72 6.27
CA LEU A 137 -8.69 -7.10 5.79
C LEU A 137 -9.80 -7.17 4.73
N ILE A 138 -10.91 -6.45 4.92
CA ILE A 138 -12.00 -6.35 3.93
C ILE A 138 -11.49 -5.66 2.67
N CYS A 139 -10.70 -4.59 2.79
CA CYS A 139 -10.14 -3.90 1.64
C CYS A 139 -9.21 -4.80 0.82
N LEU A 140 -8.29 -5.53 1.47
CA LEU A 140 -7.42 -6.51 0.82
C LEU A 140 -8.23 -7.61 0.11
N SER A 141 -9.30 -8.10 0.75
CA SER A 141 -10.23 -9.05 0.15
C SER A 141 -10.88 -8.50 -1.13
N ASN A 142 -11.34 -7.25 -1.10
CA ASN A 142 -11.96 -6.59 -2.26
C ASN A 142 -10.94 -6.33 -3.38
N ILE A 143 -9.71 -5.94 -3.05
CA ILE A 143 -8.62 -5.77 -4.03
C ILE A 143 -8.37 -7.09 -4.76
N LYS A 144 -8.18 -8.18 -4.01
CA LYS A 144 -7.96 -9.51 -4.61
C LYS A 144 -9.15 -9.99 -5.44
N SER A 145 -10.37 -9.76 -4.98
CA SER A 145 -11.59 -10.27 -5.60
C SER A 145 -12.02 -9.48 -6.83
N VAL A 146 -11.94 -8.15 -6.77
CA VAL A 146 -12.51 -7.25 -7.77
C VAL A 146 -11.44 -6.68 -8.70
N LEU A 147 -10.34 -6.16 -8.14
CA LEU A 147 -9.26 -5.60 -8.95
C LEU A 147 -8.34 -6.69 -9.50
N GLU A 148 -8.38 -7.90 -8.92
CA GLU A 148 -7.51 -9.04 -9.27
C GLU A 148 -6.01 -8.71 -9.13
N CYS A 149 -5.68 -7.76 -8.24
CA CYS A 149 -4.32 -7.36 -7.95
C CYS A 149 -3.72 -8.14 -6.79
N ASP A 150 -2.40 -8.19 -6.73
CA ASP A 150 -1.70 -8.77 -5.59
C ASP A 150 -1.73 -7.84 -4.39
N VAL A 151 -1.66 -8.44 -3.20
CA VAL A 151 -1.65 -7.74 -1.92
C VAL A 151 -0.59 -8.33 -1.01
N GLU A 152 0.06 -7.47 -0.24
CA GLU A 152 1.08 -7.87 0.72
C GLU A 152 0.92 -7.10 2.03
N ILE A 153 1.36 -7.70 3.13
CA ILE A 153 1.39 -7.10 4.45
C ILE A 153 2.85 -7.05 4.88
N VAL A 154 3.34 -5.85 5.15
CA VAL A 154 4.70 -5.61 5.61
C VAL A 154 4.66 -5.21 7.08
N SER A 155 5.43 -5.91 7.92
CA SER A 155 5.68 -5.54 9.30
C SER A 155 7.06 -4.93 9.42
N LEU A 156 7.11 -3.66 9.86
CA LEU A 156 8.35 -2.98 10.18
C LEU A 156 8.79 -3.29 11.60
N VAL A 157 10.01 -3.72 11.72
CA VAL A 157 10.63 -4.13 12.98
C VAL A 157 11.96 -3.40 13.12
N GLU A 158 12.21 -2.80 14.27
CA GLU A 158 13.51 -2.23 14.56
C GLU A 158 14.60 -3.32 14.52
N GLU A 159 15.77 -3.00 13.98
CA GLU A 159 16.95 -3.89 14.08
C GLU A 159 17.15 -4.33 15.53
N ASN A 160 17.59 -5.49 15.78
CA ASN A 160 17.78 -6.08 17.11
C ASN A 160 16.50 -6.49 17.85
N HIS A 161 15.30 -6.27 17.30
CA HIS A 161 14.07 -6.85 17.84
C HIS A 161 13.72 -8.14 17.11
N GLN A 162 13.40 -9.18 17.91
CA GLN A 162 12.89 -10.43 17.35
C GLN A 162 11.39 -10.27 17.08
N TYR A 163 10.96 -10.73 15.92
CA TYR A 163 9.57 -10.70 15.52
C TYR A 163 9.22 -11.94 14.72
N ALA A 164 8.13 -12.60 15.10
CA ALA A 164 7.58 -13.73 14.35
C ALA A 164 6.49 -13.24 13.40
N ALA A 165 6.68 -13.41 12.09
CA ALA A 165 5.72 -13.03 11.09
C ALA A 165 4.37 -13.72 11.33
N LYS A 166 3.29 -12.93 11.32
CA LYS A 166 1.92 -13.40 11.45
C LYS A 166 1.36 -13.79 10.07
N SER A 167 0.25 -14.50 10.08
CA SER A 167 -0.52 -14.79 8.88
C SER A 167 -1.95 -14.34 9.07
N TYR A 168 -2.54 -13.82 7.99
CA TYR A 168 -3.92 -13.33 7.96
C TYR A 168 -4.69 -14.09 6.88
N GLU A 169 -5.95 -14.37 7.17
CA GLU A 169 -6.85 -15.00 6.20
C GLU A 169 -7.86 -13.97 5.69
N ILE A 170 -7.98 -13.90 4.38
CA ILE A 170 -9.00 -13.09 3.71
C ILE A 170 -9.88 -13.97 2.82
N LYS A 171 -11.14 -13.57 2.67
CA LYS A 171 -12.08 -14.26 1.79
C LYS A 171 -12.01 -13.65 0.40
N VAL A 172 -11.55 -14.40 -0.58
CA VAL A 172 -11.49 -14.00 -1.99
C VAL A 172 -12.66 -14.61 -2.75
N VAL A 173 -13.45 -13.77 -3.41
CA VAL A 173 -14.55 -14.16 -4.29
C VAL A 173 -14.02 -14.16 -5.72
N GLN A 174 -14.19 -15.28 -6.41
CA GLN A 174 -13.92 -15.34 -7.83
C GLN A 174 -15.22 -15.07 -8.59
N PHE A 175 -15.25 -13.99 -9.35
CA PHE A 175 -16.35 -13.75 -10.27
C PHE A 175 -16.20 -14.64 -11.50
N PRO A 176 -17.29 -15.27 -11.99
CA PRO A 176 -17.20 -16.02 -13.23
C PRO A 176 -16.70 -15.10 -14.35
N LYS A 177 -15.66 -15.55 -15.07
CA LYS A 177 -15.23 -14.82 -16.26
C LYS A 177 -16.43 -14.76 -17.22
N PRO A 178 -16.73 -13.59 -17.82
CA PRO A 178 -17.75 -13.53 -18.85
C PRO A 178 -17.40 -14.58 -19.91
N LEU A 179 -18.37 -15.44 -20.23
CA LEU A 179 -18.25 -16.38 -21.34
C LEU A 179 -17.91 -15.52 -22.56
N GLY A 180 -16.75 -15.80 -23.16
CA GLY A 180 -16.18 -15.00 -24.22
C GLY A 180 -17.22 -14.68 -25.31
N VAL A 181 -17.28 -13.40 -25.65
CA VAL A 181 -17.93 -12.91 -26.86
C VAL A 181 -16.92 -12.99 -27.98
#